data_faa3be22eb0703ecda96354727958e64
#
_entry.id   faa3be22eb0703ecda96354727958e64
#
_cell.length_a   1.000
_cell.length_b   1.000
_cell.length_c   1.000
_cell.angle_alpha   90.00
_cell.angle_beta   90.00
_cell.angle_gamma   90.00
#
_symmetry.space_group_name_H-M   'P 1'
#
loop_
_entity.id
_entity.type
_entity.pdbx_description
1 polymer ?
#
loop_
_entity_poly.entity_id
_entity_poly.type
_entity_poly.pdbx_seq_one_letter_code
_entity_poly.pdbx_strand_id
1 'polypeptide(L)'
;REKLRAAGLDLDNRFDQYDTLETKQDLEALFEVLRSVSDAHGRAAVFTPYALCANPDFDAIRQGAEAYSYEALPQTFERLAESQPDAYDRAWALWQEGMRQGLLKPQFHGREHLNVELLERKLKAGDNALMAILENHSLAAIGGEPSMPGVGFTHAFGLWEKKEIARHKHIIESGLSQFAKVFGYASRTFTPPAQ
;
A
#
# COMPACT_ATOMS: atom_id res chain seq x y z
N ARG A 1 -9.10 9.99 12.35
CA ARG A 1 -9.22 8.91 13.35
C ARG A 1 -10.51 9.01 14.15
N GLU A 2 -10.91 10.18 14.66
CA GLU A 2 -12.17 10.35 15.41
C GLU A 2 -13.40 9.89 14.61
N LYS A 3 -13.50 10.28 13.34
CA LYS A 3 -14.58 9.84 12.45
C LYS A 3 -14.63 8.33 12.24
N LEU A 4 -13.47 7.67 12.15
CA LEU A 4 -13.38 6.22 12.01
C LEU A 4 -13.83 5.51 13.30
N ARG A 5 -13.40 6.00 14.47
CA ARG A 5 -13.89 5.49 15.76
C ARG A 5 -15.38 5.69 15.93
N ALA A 6 -15.91 6.86 15.53
CA ALA A 6 -17.36 7.12 15.53
C ALA A 6 -18.14 6.16 14.63
N ALA A 7 -17.54 5.66 13.57
CA ALA A 7 -18.10 4.62 12.70
C ALA A 7 -17.90 3.18 13.26
N GLY A 8 -17.37 3.04 14.48
CA GLY A 8 -17.21 1.75 15.15
C GLY A 8 -15.96 0.97 14.78
N LEU A 9 -14.96 1.61 14.14
CA LEU A 9 -13.70 0.93 13.83
C LEU A 9 -12.79 0.91 15.08
N ASP A 10 -12.22 -0.26 15.34
CA ASP A 10 -11.14 -0.42 16.32
C ASP A 10 -9.81 -0.05 15.67
N LEU A 11 -9.22 1.06 16.13
CA LEU A 11 -7.94 1.57 15.64
C LEU A 11 -6.83 1.42 16.67
N ASP A 12 -7.02 0.59 17.69
CA ASP A 12 -6.09 0.50 18.81
C ASP A 12 -4.94 -0.50 18.58
N ASN A 13 -4.95 -1.19 17.43
CA ASN A 13 -3.80 -1.99 17.02
C ASN A 13 -2.64 -1.09 16.51
N ARG A 14 -1.41 -1.61 16.60
CA ARG A 14 -0.20 -0.84 16.25
C ARG A 14 -0.15 -0.39 14.79
N PHE A 15 -0.76 -1.16 13.87
CA PHE A 15 -0.75 -0.83 12.44
C PHE A 15 -1.60 0.42 12.19
N ASP A 16 -2.84 0.43 12.67
CA ASP A 16 -3.71 1.60 12.51
C ASP A 16 -3.22 2.83 13.29
N GLN A 17 -2.37 2.63 14.31
CA GLN A 17 -1.78 3.74 15.08
C GLN A 17 -0.58 4.38 14.39
N TYR A 18 0.30 3.59 13.75
CA TYR A 18 1.63 4.05 13.36
C TYR A 18 1.93 3.88 11.87
N ASP A 19 1.23 2.97 11.15
CA ASP A 19 1.52 2.76 9.74
C ASP A 19 1.06 3.95 8.90
N THR A 20 2.01 4.53 8.18
CA THR A 20 1.80 5.56 7.17
C THR A 20 2.78 5.33 6.01
N LEU A 21 2.66 6.06 4.92
CA LEU A 21 3.75 6.15 3.96
C LEU A 21 4.90 6.97 4.58
N GLU A 22 6.11 6.68 4.15
CA GLU A 22 7.32 7.35 4.62
C GLU A 22 7.27 8.84 4.30
N THR A 23 7.46 9.66 5.32
CA THR A 23 7.58 11.10 5.16
C THR A 23 8.94 11.48 4.58
N LYS A 24 9.09 12.73 4.15
CA LYS A 24 10.41 13.23 3.73
C LYS A 24 11.45 13.12 4.84
N GLN A 25 11.07 13.38 6.09
CA GLN A 25 11.96 13.27 7.25
C GLN A 25 12.40 11.82 7.49
N ASP A 26 11.48 10.85 7.34
CA ASP A 26 11.82 9.43 7.48
C ASP A 26 12.84 9.00 6.43
N LEU A 27 12.64 9.40 5.18
CA LEU A 27 13.54 9.07 4.08
C LEU A 27 14.92 9.72 4.24
N GLU A 28 14.97 11.00 4.63
CA GLU A 28 16.22 11.72 4.89
C GLU A 28 17.00 11.07 6.04
N ALA A 29 16.34 10.75 7.15
CA ALA A 29 16.93 10.06 8.29
C ALA A 29 17.42 8.64 7.91
N LEU A 30 16.63 7.88 7.13
CA LEU A 30 17.04 6.58 6.63
C LEU A 30 18.32 6.70 5.77
N PHE A 31 18.38 7.68 4.87
CA PHE A 31 19.55 7.85 3.99
C PHE A 31 20.81 8.26 4.77
N GLU A 32 20.66 9.06 5.82
CA GLU A 32 21.76 9.39 6.74
C GLU A 32 22.33 8.14 7.38
N VAL A 33 21.47 7.29 7.95
CA VAL A 33 21.86 6.03 8.56
C VAL A 33 22.53 5.09 7.54
N LEU A 34 21.96 4.93 6.34
CA LEU A 34 22.53 4.04 5.32
C LEU A 34 23.92 4.50 4.86
N ARG A 35 24.15 5.83 4.76
CA ARG A 35 25.47 6.39 4.39
C ARG A 35 26.49 6.32 5.53
N SER A 36 26.05 6.25 6.80
CA SER A 36 26.95 6.14 7.94
C SER A 36 27.67 4.79 8.05
N VAL A 37 27.15 3.77 7.32
CA VAL A 37 27.72 2.41 7.30
C VAL A 37 28.19 2.08 5.89
N SER A 38 29.43 1.63 5.76
CA SER A 38 29.99 1.21 4.47
C SER A 38 30.72 -0.13 4.58
N ASP A 39 30.76 -0.86 3.46
CA ASP A 39 31.56 -2.07 3.34
C ASP A 39 33.06 -1.76 3.12
N ALA A 40 33.87 -2.80 3.00
CA ALA A 40 35.33 -2.70 2.78
C ALA A 40 35.68 -1.97 1.46
N HIS A 41 34.74 -1.77 0.56
CA HIS A 41 34.91 -1.07 -0.71
C HIS A 41 34.33 0.36 -0.68
N GLY A 42 33.92 0.85 0.49
CA GLY A 42 33.34 2.17 0.66
C GLY A 42 31.89 2.31 0.14
N ARG A 43 31.20 1.19 -0.14
CA ARG A 43 29.80 1.24 -0.59
C ARG A 43 28.88 1.35 0.60
N ALA A 44 27.95 2.29 0.56
CA ALA A 44 26.92 2.48 1.59
C ALA A 44 26.02 1.25 1.73
N ALA A 45 25.38 1.10 2.88
CA ALA A 45 24.37 0.08 3.09
C ALA A 45 23.15 0.33 2.17
N VAL A 46 22.49 -0.75 1.75
CA VAL A 46 21.31 -0.72 0.87
C VAL A 46 20.10 -1.23 1.63
N PHE A 47 19.03 -0.45 1.63
CA PHE A 47 17.73 -0.88 2.14
C PHE A 47 16.87 -1.44 1.00
N THR A 48 16.28 -2.60 1.22
CA THR A 48 15.40 -3.27 0.24
C THR A 48 13.98 -3.28 0.79
N PRO A 49 13.17 -2.23 0.54
CA PRO A 49 11.80 -2.23 1.00
C PRO A 49 10.95 -3.23 0.19
N TYR A 50 10.03 -3.90 0.86
CA TYR A 50 8.92 -4.60 0.23
C TYR A 50 7.88 -3.56 -0.16
N ALA A 51 7.85 -3.20 -1.45
CA ALA A 51 7.09 -2.07 -1.94
C ALA A 51 5.81 -2.48 -2.66
N LEU A 52 4.71 -1.85 -2.29
CA LEU A 52 3.51 -1.80 -3.10
C LEU A 52 3.73 -0.83 -4.26
N CYS A 53 3.00 -1.00 -5.34
CA CYS A 53 3.12 -0.10 -6.50
C CYS A 53 1.84 0.69 -6.78
N ALA A 54 0.79 0.42 -6.01
CA ALA A 54 -0.49 1.13 -6.08
C ALA A 54 -1.20 1.13 -4.72
N ASN A 55 -2.16 2.03 -4.58
CA ASN A 55 -3.09 2.11 -3.47
C ASN A 55 -4.52 2.22 -4.00
N PRO A 56 -5.55 1.93 -3.21
CA PRO A 56 -6.92 2.18 -3.61
C PRO A 56 -7.14 3.65 -3.96
N ASP A 57 -7.77 3.88 -5.10
CA ASP A 57 -8.31 5.20 -5.43
C ASP A 57 -9.66 5.37 -4.70
N PHE A 58 -9.60 5.91 -3.50
CA PHE A 58 -10.76 6.02 -2.61
C PHE A 58 -11.93 6.79 -3.24
N ASP A 59 -11.63 7.86 -3.97
CA ASP A 59 -12.65 8.71 -4.60
C ASP A 59 -13.28 8.02 -5.81
N ALA A 60 -12.48 7.38 -6.66
CA ALA A 60 -12.99 6.61 -7.78
C ALA A 60 -13.82 5.39 -7.32
N ILE A 61 -13.39 4.69 -6.27
CA ILE A 61 -14.14 3.57 -5.68
C ILE A 61 -15.50 4.07 -5.16
N ARG A 62 -15.51 5.19 -4.46
CA ARG A 62 -16.73 5.78 -3.89
C ARG A 62 -17.72 6.28 -4.94
N GLN A 63 -17.21 6.77 -6.08
CA GLN A 63 -18.01 7.27 -7.19
C GLN A 63 -18.43 6.18 -8.19
N GLY A 64 -17.68 5.10 -8.26
CA GLY A 64 -17.71 4.10 -9.33
C GLY A 64 -18.58 2.88 -9.08
N ALA A 65 -19.65 2.97 -8.28
CA ALA A 65 -20.67 1.92 -8.11
C ALA A 65 -20.11 0.47 -8.18
N GLU A 66 -19.61 -0.04 -7.07
CA GLU A 66 -19.31 -1.46 -6.83
C GLU A 66 -18.01 -2.03 -7.46
N ALA A 67 -17.18 -1.23 -8.12
CA ALA A 67 -15.93 -1.69 -8.72
C ALA A 67 -14.71 -1.12 -7.99
N TYR A 68 -13.69 -1.98 -7.81
CA TYR A 68 -12.39 -1.55 -7.30
C TYR A 68 -11.63 -0.72 -8.33
N SER A 69 -11.02 0.37 -7.88
CA SER A 69 -10.07 1.19 -8.62
C SER A 69 -8.82 1.46 -7.80
N TYR A 70 -7.70 1.74 -8.46
CA TYR A 70 -6.44 2.04 -7.79
C TYR A 70 -5.68 3.17 -8.47
N GLU A 71 -4.91 3.90 -7.69
CA GLU A 71 -3.94 4.89 -8.14
C GLU A 71 -2.52 4.34 -8.03
N ALA A 72 -1.61 4.77 -8.89
CA ALA A 72 -0.20 4.40 -8.77
C ALA A 72 0.44 5.08 -7.54
N LEU A 73 1.42 4.43 -6.92
CA LEU A 73 2.10 4.95 -5.73
C LEU A 73 2.58 6.41 -5.86
N PRO A 74 3.17 6.86 -6.99
CA PRO A 74 3.52 8.29 -7.16
C PRO A 74 2.33 9.24 -7.02
N GLN A 75 1.15 8.85 -7.53
CA GLN A 75 -0.07 9.67 -7.43
C GLN A 75 -0.55 9.77 -5.98
N THR A 76 -0.41 8.68 -5.20
CA THR A 76 -0.67 8.75 -3.75
C THR A 76 0.24 9.77 -3.06
N PHE A 77 1.54 9.79 -3.38
CA PHE A 77 2.47 10.77 -2.83
C PHE A 77 2.14 12.20 -3.26
N GLU A 78 1.74 12.43 -4.51
CA GLU A 78 1.30 13.74 -5.01
C GLU A 78 0.08 14.24 -4.22
N ARG A 79 -0.95 13.42 -4.07
CA ARG A 79 -2.15 13.75 -3.29
C ARG A 79 -1.84 13.99 -1.81
N LEU A 80 -0.93 13.23 -1.22
CA LEU A 80 -0.48 13.45 0.16
C LEU A 80 0.33 14.75 0.29
N ALA A 81 1.18 15.09 -0.69
CA ALA A 81 1.92 16.33 -0.69
C ALA A 81 1.00 17.57 -0.78
N GLU A 82 -0.12 17.48 -1.52
CA GLU A 82 -1.13 18.52 -1.57
C GLU A 82 -1.85 18.72 -0.22
N SER A 83 -2.20 17.61 0.45
CA SER A 83 -2.97 17.64 1.70
C SER A 83 -2.10 17.81 2.95
N GLN A 84 -0.85 17.36 2.93
CA GLN A 84 0.10 17.34 4.04
C GLN A 84 1.52 17.71 3.57
N PRO A 85 1.74 18.94 3.05
CA PRO A 85 3.03 19.33 2.43
C PRO A 85 4.20 19.25 3.41
N ASP A 86 3.99 19.52 4.68
CA ASP A 86 5.05 19.43 5.70
C ASP A 86 5.65 18.04 5.83
N ALA A 87 4.87 17.01 5.57
CA ALA A 87 5.30 15.62 5.66
C ALA A 87 5.75 15.05 4.31
N TYR A 88 5.01 15.32 3.23
CA TYR A 88 5.15 14.58 1.97
C TYR A 88 5.66 15.40 0.78
N ASP A 89 5.83 16.73 0.92
CA ASP A 89 6.48 17.50 -0.15
C ASP A 89 7.84 16.89 -0.49
N ARG A 90 8.06 16.57 -1.77
CA ARG A 90 9.25 15.89 -2.28
C ARG A 90 9.49 14.44 -1.81
N ALA A 91 8.58 13.81 -1.05
CA ALA A 91 8.82 12.45 -0.56
C ALA A 91 9.03 11.45 -1.72
N TRP A 92 8.22 11.52 -2.79
CA TRP A 92 8.45 10.68 -3.97
C TRP A 92 9.78 10.99 -4.69
N ALA A 93 10.17 12.25 -4.78
CA ALA A 93 11.47 12.62 -5.33
C ALA A 93 12.65 12.06 -4.51
N LEU A 94 12.51 11.99 -3.19
CA LEU A 94 13.50 11.33 -2.31
C LEU A 94 13.54 9.82 -2.55
N TRP A 95 12.40 9.15 -2.76
CA TRP A 95 12.38 7.75 -3.17
C TRP A 95 13.21 7.53 -4.45
N GLN A 96 12.97 8.34 -5.47
CA GLN A 96 13.71 8.27 -6.73
C GLN A 96 15.22 8.55 -6.53
N GLU A 97 15.55 9.53 -5.70
CA GLU A 97 16.92 9.85 -5.35
C GLU A 97 17.62 8.70 -4.63
N GLY A 98 16.97 8.10 -3.63
CA GLY A 98 17.48 6.91 -2.92
C GLY A 98 17.77 5.75 -3.86
N MET A 99 16.88 5.47 -4.82
CA MET A 99 17.10 4.45 -5.85
C MET A 99 18.28 4.79 -6.76
N ARG A 100 18.36 6.05 -7.22
CA ARG A 100 19.44 6.52 -8.11
C ARG A 100 20.82 6.45 -7.43
N GLN A 101 20.87 6.74 -6.14
CA GLN A 101 22.08 6.62 -5.32
C GLN A 101 22.42 5.19 -4.89
N GLY A 102 21.54 4.22 -5.16
CA GLY A 102 21.73 2.84 -4.73
C GLY A 102 21.48 2.59 -3.24
N LEU A 103 20.86 3.54 -2.52
CA LEU A 103 20.48 3.40 -1.12
C LEU A 103 19.19 2.59 -0.96
N LEU A 104 18.28 2.68 -1.94
CA LEU A 104 17.02 1.93 -1.99
C LEU A 104 17.02 0.96 -3.16
N LYS A 105 16.55 -0.27 -2.90
CA LYS A 105 16.31 -1.29 -3.93
C LYS A 105 14.95 -1.97 -3.72
N PRO A 106 13.83 -1.28 -3.99
CA PRO A 106 12.50 -1.83 -3.83
C PRO A 106 12.33 -3.20 -4.48
N GLN A 107 11.56 -4.07 -3.84
CA GLN A 107 11.13 -5.35 -4.39
C GLN A 107 9.61 -5.49 -4.25
N PHE A 108 9.01 -6.24 -5.15
CA PHE A 108 7.57 -6.34 -5.27
C PHE A 108 6.95 -7.02 -4.05
N HIS A 109 6.02 -6.33 -3.40
CA HIS A 109 5.22 -6.84 -2.29
C HIS A 109 3.78 -7.17 -2.72
N GLY A 110 3.30 -6.52 -3.75
CA GLY A 110 1.97 -6.64 -4.30
C GLY A 110 1.60 -5.38 -5.08
N ARG A 111 0.48 -5.41 -5.78
CA ARG A 111 -0.07 -4.19 -6.37
C ARG A 111 -0.59 -3.30 -5.27
N GLU A 112 -1.46 -3.83 -4.41
CA GLU A 112 -1.99 -3.22 -3.18
C GLU A 112 -1.94 -4.23 -2.02
N HIS A 113 -2.05 -3.74 -0.78
CA HIS A 113 -2.13 -4.55 0.45
C HIS A 113 -3.60 -4.75 0.88
N LEU A 114 -4.40 -5.28 -0.01
CA LEU A 114 -5.85 -5.34 0.14
C LEU A 114 -6.42 -6.56 -0.59
N ASN A 115 -7.37 -7.25 0.03
CA ASN A 115 -8.17 -8.27 -0.64
C ASN A 115 -9.29 -7.59 -1.47
N VAL A 116 -9.07 -7.51 -2.78
CA VAL A 116 -9.98 -6.81 -3.71
C VAL A 116 -11.35 -7.49 -3.78
N GLU A 117 -11.40 -8.84 -3.72
CA GLU A 117 -12.67 -9.57 -3.71
C GLU A 117 -13.50 -9.24 -2.48
N LEU A 118 -12.87 -9.22 -1.32
CA LEU A 118 -13.53 -8.88 -0.07
C LEU A 118 -14.02 -7.42 -0.07
N LEU A 119 -13.20 -6.50 -0.58
CA LEU A 119 -13.61 -5.09 -0.72
C LEU A 119 -14.85 -4.95 -1.59
N GLU A 120 -14.87 -5.57 -2.78
CA GLU A 120 -16.04 -5.46 -3.67
C GLU A 120 -17.30 -6.12 -3.10
N ARG A 121 -17.17 -7.21 -2.35
CA ARG A 121 -18.29 -7.80 -1.62
C ARG A 121 -18.86 -6.84 -0.58
N LYS A 122 -17.99 -6.20 0.19
CA LYS A 122 -18.40 -5.20 1.18
C LYS A 122 -19.03 -3.96 0.53
N LEU A 123 -18.52 -3.51 -0.62
CA LEU A 123 -19.14 -2.43 -1.41
C LEU A 123 -20.58 -2.79 -1.79
N LYS A 124 -20.78 -3.97 -2.37
CA LYS A 124 -22.12 -4.47 -2.77
C LYS A 124 -23.07 -4.63 -1.58
N ALA A 125 -22.53 -4.98 -0.41
CA ALA A 125 -23.31 -5.08 0.81
C ALA A 125 -23.62 -3.74 1.48
N GLY A 126 -23.03 -2.63 1.01
CA GLY A 126 -23.17 -1.34 1.66
C GLY A 126 -22.56 -1.30 3.08
N ASP A 127 -21.42 -2.01 3.28
CA ASP A 127 -20.76 -2.14 4.59
C ASP A 127 -20.37 -0.75 5.13
N ASN A 128 -20.92 -0.39 6.29
CA ASN A 128 -20.73 0.93 6.90
C ASN A 128 -19.25 1.19 7.29
N ALA A 129 -18.53 0.16 7.73
CA ALA A 129 -17.12 0.32 8.08
C ALA A 129 -16.28 0.60 6.83
N LEU A 130 -16.56 -0.12 5.72
CA LEU A 130 -15.93 0.16 4.44
C LEU A 130 -16.24 1.58 3.95
N MET A 131 -17.50 2.01 4.00
CA MET A 131 -17.86 3.37 3.59
C MET A 131 -17.12 4.42 4.41
N ALA A 132 -17.00 4.23 5.72
CA ALA A 132 -16.25 5.14 6.59
C ALA A 132 -14.75 5.23 6.23
N ILE A 133 -14.09 4.10 5.92
CA ILE A 133 -12.69 4.12 5.49
C ILE A 133 -12.50 4.80 4.13
N LEU A 134 -13.41 4.58 3.19
CA LEU A 134 -13.37 5.25 1.88
C LEU A 134 -13.54 6.78 2.01
N GLU A 135 -14.50 7.22 2.82
CA GLU A 135 -14.75 8.64 3.07
C GLU A 135 -13.59 9.38 3.76
N ASN A 136 -12.79 8.64 4.53
CA ASN A 136 -11.66 9.19 5.28
C ASN A 136 -10.30 8.86 4.67
N HIS A 137 -10.27 8.32 3.44
CA HIS A 137 -9.05 7.92 2.72
C HIS A 137 -8.11 7.10 3.61
N SER A 138 -8.66 6.11 4.30
CA SER A 138 -7.95 5.28 5.26
C SER A 138 -7.99 3.81 4.82
N LEU A 139 -6.94 3.07 5.12
CA LEU A 139 -6.90 1.60 4.98
C LEU A 139 -6.92 0.93 6.37
N ALA A 140 -7.60 1.52 7.34
CA ALA A 140 -7.80 0.88 8.63
C ALA A 140 -8.32 -0.55 8.47
N ALA A 141 -7.82 -1.46 9.28
CA ALA A 141 -8.21 -2.85 9.24
C ALA A 141 -9.69 -3.00 9.60
N ILE A 142 -10.50 -3.45 8.66
CA ILE A 142 -11.90 -3.81 8.90
C ILE A 142 -12.06 -5.32 8.94
N GLY A 143 -13.08 -5.79 9.65
CA GLY A 143 -13.35 -7.22 9.79
C GLY A 143 -13.55 -7.93 8.45
N GLY A 144 -13.19 -9.21 8.42
CA GLY A 144 -13.54 -10.09 7.30
C GLY A 144 -15.04 -10.32 7.18
N GLU A 145 -15.45 -11.12 6.22
CA GLU A 145 -16.83 -11.54 6.03
C GLU A 145 -17.08 -12.90 6.68
N PRO A 146 -18.22 -13.13 7.38
CA PRO A 146 -18.57 -14.44 7.89
C PRO A 146 -18.65 -15.52 6.80
N SER A 147 -18.98 -15.13 5.58
CA SER A 147 -19.01 -16.00 4.40
C SER A 147 -17.61 -16.35 3.85
N MET A 148 -16.56 -15.72 4.33
CA MET A 148 -15.17 -15.92 3.93
C MET A 148 -14.27 -16.11 5.16
N PRO A 149 -14.50 -17.09 6.02
CA PRO A 149 -13.74 -17.27 7.25
C PRO A 149 -12.25 -17.47 6.95
N GLY A 150 -11.40 -16.78 7.74
CA GLY A 150 -9.96 -16.81 7.56
C GLY A 150 -9.39 -15.86 6.51
N VAL A 151 -10.25 -15.17 5.74
CA VAL A 151 -9.80 -14.12 4.81
C VAL A 151 -9.94 -12.75 5.47
N GLY A 152 -8.83 -12.10 5.75
CA GLY A 152 -8.78 -10.74 6.28
C GLY A 152 -8.77 -9.68 5.18
N PHE A 153 -9.16 -8.47 5.53
CA PHE A 153 -9.22 -7.34 4.59
C PHE A 153 -7.84 -7.01 3.97
N THR A 154 -6.77 -7.18 4.73
CA THR A 154 -5.39 -6.96 4.30
C THR A 154 -4.72 -8.19 3.69
N HIS A 155 -5.39 -9.34 3.66
CA HIS A 155 -4.86 -10.56 3.04
C HIS A 155 -5.03 -10.49 1.52
N ALA A 156 -4.17 -9.76 0.83
CA ALA A 156 -4.32 -9.43 -0.59
C ALA A 156 -4.58 -10.64 -1.50
N PHE A 157 -3.99 -11.80 -1.16
CA PHE A 157 -4.16 -13.05 -1.89
C PHE A 157 -4.86 -14.13 -1.07
N GLY A 158 -5.57 -13.74 -0.01
CA GLY A 158 -6.45 -14.66 0.72
C GLY A 158 -7.46 -15.28 -0.24
N LEU A 159 -7.53 -16.61 -0.26
CA LEU A 159 -8.33 -17.38 -1.20
C LEU A 159 -9.48 -18.04 -0.46
N TRP A 160 -10.70 -17.77 -0.89
CA TRP A 160 -11.91 -18.45 -0.41
C TRP A 160 -12.40 -19.50 -1.42
N GLU A 161 -12.48 -19.12 -2.70
CA GLU A 161 -12.96 -20.01 -3.75
C GLU A 161 -11.94 -20.15 -4.89
N LYS A 162 -11.81 -21.35 -5.46
CA LYS A 162 -10.84 -21.62 -6.54
C LYS A 162 -11.00 -20.70 -7.76
N LYS A 163 -12.21 -20.20 -8.02
CA LYS A 163 -12.46 -19.24 -9.13
C LYS A 163 -11.68 -17.93 -8.99
N GLU A 164 -11.31 -17.55 -7.75
CA GLU A 164 -10.57 -16.33 -7.46
C GLU A 164 -9.10 -16.40 -7.90
N ILE A 165 -8.55 -17.61 -8.13
CA ILE A 165 -7.15 -17.80 -8.56
C ILE A 165 -6.86 -17.03 -9.86
N ALA A 166 -7.78 -17.05 -10.82
CA ALA A 166 -7.59 -16.32 -12.08
C ALA A 166 -7.50 -14.81 -11.87
N ARG A 167 -8.29 -14.28 -10.93
CA ARG A 167 -8.25 -12.86 -10.53
C ARG A 167 -6.95 -12.52 -9.81
N HIS A 168 -6.52 -13.34 -8.84
CA HIS A 168 -5.24 -13.13 -8.15
C HIS A 168 -4.07 -13.15 -9.13
N LYS A 169 -4.05 -14.08 -10.10
CA LYS A 169 -3.06 -14.10 -11.17
C LYS A 169 -3.04 -12.78 -11.94
N HIS A 170 -4.20 -12.28 -12.34
CA HIS A 170 -4.31 -11.00 -13.06
C HIS A 170 -3.80 -9.82 -12.20
N ILE A 171 -4.14 -9.79 -10.89
CA ILE A 171 -3.66 -8.77 -9.94
C ILE A 171 -2.14 -8.80 -9.84
N ILE A 172 -1.52 -9.99 -9.74
CA ILE A 172 -0.07 -10.15 -9.68
C ILE A 172 0.58 -9.67 -11.00
N GLU A 173 0.07 -10.11 -12.15
CA GLU A 173 0.61 -9.74 -13.46
C GLU A 173 0.50 -8.22 -13.71
N SER A 174 -0.65 -7.63 -13.42
CA SER A 174 -0.84 -6.18 -13.51
C SER A 174 0.03 -5.43 -12.51
N GLY A 175 0.18 -5.97 -11.30
CA GLY A 175 1.04 -5.41 -10.26
C GLY A 175 2.52 -5.42 -10.65
N LEU A 176 3.03 -6.52 -11.20
CA LEU A 176 4.41 -6.59 -11.71
C LEU A 176 4.66 -5.59 -12.84
N SER A 177 3.69 -5.43 -13.75
CA SER A 177 3.76 -4.42 -14.80
C SER A 177 3.77 -3.01 -14.23
N GLN A 178 2.91 -2.73 -13.24
CA GLN A 178 2.84 -1.44 -12.56
C GLN A 178 4.11 -1.17 -11.76
N PHE A 179 4.65 -2.17 -11.06
CA PHE A 179 5.93 -2.07 -10.35
C PHE A 179 7.07 -1.62 -11.29
N ALA A 180 7.17 -2.27 -12.46
CA ALA A 180 8.20 -1.91 -13.43
C ALA A 180 8.05 -0.47 -13.94
N LYS A 181 6.82 0.03 -14.10
CA LYS A 181 6.55 1.44 -14.48
C LYS A 181 6.93 2.41 -13.37
N VAL A 182 6.57 2.10 -12.12
CA VAL A 182 6.81 2.98 -10.97
C VAL A 182 8.29 3.06 -10.61
N PHE A 183 8.98 1.90 -10.57
CA PHE A 183 10.36 1.81 -10.08
C PHE A 183 11.42 1.72 -11.18
N GLY A 184 11.01 1.60 -12.44
CA GLY A 184 11.92 1.60 -13.60
C GLY A 184 12.64 0.29 -13.87
N TYR A 185 12.30 -0.81 -13.19
CA TYR A 185 12.88 -2.14 -13.38
C TYR A 185 11.93 -3.25 -12.93
N ALA A 186 12.15 -4.46 -13.43
CA ALA A 186 11.40 -5.63 -12.98
C ALA A 186 11.91 -6.13 -11.61
N SER A 187 10.99 -6.40 -10.68
CA SER A 187 11.34 -7.01 -9.41
C SER A 187 11.93 -8.41 -9.60
N ARG A 188 12.88 -8.77 -8.76
CA ARG A 188 13.50 -10.10 -8.76
C ARG A 188 12.90 -11.03 -7.71
N THR A 189 12.20 -10.48 -6.74
CA THR A 189 11.57 -11.23 -5.66
C THR A 189 10.13 -10.78 -5.49
N PHE A 190 9.33 -11.65 -4.93
CA PHE A 190 7.96 -11.37 -4.52
C PHE A 190 7.74 -11.87 -3.10
N THR A 191 7.34 -10.98 -2.21
CA THR A 191 6.89 -11.29 -0.87
C THR A 191 5.44 -10.87 -0.78
N PRO A 192 4.47 -11.79 -0.77
CA PRO A 192 3.05 -11.43 -0.78
C PRO A 192 2.63 -10.75 0.52
N PRO A 193 1.68 -9.79 0.48
CA PRO A 193 1.11 -9.18 1.66
C PRO A 193 0.29 -10.18 2.47
N ALA A 194 0.46 -10.19 3.79
CA ALA A 194 -0.25 -10.99 4.78
C ALA A 194 -0.63 -12.42 4.30
N GLN A 195 -0.01 -13.40 4.87
CA GLN A 195 -0.23 -14.82 4.57
C GLN A 195 -0.98 -15.50 5.71
#